data_54d9431042ab380a05333384e676136c
#
_entry.id   54d9431042ab380a05333384e676136c
#
_cell.length_a   1.000
_cell.length_b   1.000
_cell.length_c   1.000
_cell.angle_alpha   90.00
_cell.angle_beta   90.00
_cell.angle_gamma   90.00
#
_symmetry.space_group_name_H-M   'P 1'
#
loop_
_entity.id
_entity.type
_entity.pdbx_description
1 polymer ?
#
loop_
_entity_poly.entity_id
_entity_poly.type
_entity_poly.pdbx_seq_one_letter_code
_entity_poly.pdbx_strand_id
1 'polypeptide(L)'
;MACVPIGTFIIKAIPLANTNKKRTEGHTMINSIWPEASTAPKFEALKTDAKTDVLIIGGGIAGILCAYMLKQAGAEYMLVEADRICQGITRNTTAKITAQHGLIYDKLLKKYGVDAARMYLEANLTAVEKYRELCSQIDCYFERKDSFVYAADTLRKIENELAALEKIGFAAEFAGDLPLPIPAVGAVKFRNQAQFHPLKFLYALAENLNIYEHTKVLAIGRNEVITSGGKISAEKTIVATHFPFLNKHGGYFFKLYQSRSYVIALEAAQNVDGMYIDESGKGLSFRNYKDLLLLGGGSCRTGKKGGGWQVLNEFAKKQYPDAKEVCRWATQDCMSLDGMPYIGQYSKNTPNLYAATGFNKWGMSSAMVSAMLLSDLVLGKKNEYAELFSPSRTVLTPQLAVNAAEAVINLITPTAPRCPHMGCALKYNKAEHSWDCPCHGSRFTENGVLLDNPATGDKRGIKG
;
A
#
# COMPACT_ATOMS: atom_id res chain seq x y z
N MET A 1 -16.88 11.81 42.68
CA MET A 1 -16.19 12.32 41.50
C MET A 1 -17.09 12.14 40.30
N ALA A 2 -17.57 13.23 39.73
CA ALA A 2 -18.66 13.26 38.75
C ALA A 2 -18.14 12.96 37.33
N CYS A 3 -18.82 12.03 36.65
CA CYS A 3 -18.62 11.79 35.21
C CYS A 3 -19.20 12.95 34.39
N VAL A 4 -18.35 13.52 33.52
CA VAL A 4 -18.76 14.49 32.52
C VAL A 4 -19.29 13.76 31.30
N PRO A 5 -20.48 14.09 30.75
CA PRO A 5 -21.02 13.44 29.57
C PRO A 5 -20.33 13.92 28.29
N ILE A 6 -20.01 12.99 27.41
CA ILE A 6 -19.42 13.22 26.09
C ILE A 6 -20.51 13.78 25.16
N GLY A 7 -20.35 15.03 24.77
CA GLY A 7 -21.23 15.70 23.80
C GLY A 7 -21.18 15.07 22.42
N THR A 8 -22.36 14.71 21.90
CA THR A 8 -22.56 14.17 20.56
C THR A 8 -22.55 15.29 19.54
N PHE A 9 -21.51 15.35 18.69
CA PHE A 9 -21.49 16.27 17.54
C PHE A 9 -22.11 15.59 16.32
N ILE A 10 -23.25 16.08 15.88
CA ILE A 10 -23.92 15.68 14.65
C ILE A 10 -23.26 16.39 13.46
N ILE A 11 -22.63 15.66 12.55
CA ILE A 11 -22.07 16.19 11.30
C ILE A 11 -23.07 15.94 10.17
N LYS A 12 -23.59 17.01 9.56
CA LYS A 12 -24.44 16.95 8.36
C LYS A 12 -23.63 16.49 7.15
N ALA A 13 -24.13 15.49 6.45
CA ALA A 13 -23.59 14.98 5.20
C ALA A 13 -23.80 16.00 4.06
N ILE A 14 -22.73 16.25 3.29
CA ILE A 14 -22.76 17.02 2.03
C ILE A 14 -22.51 16.03 0.88
N PRO A 15 -23.25 16.11 -0.25
CA PRO A 15 -23.13 15.15 -1.34
C PRO A 15 -21.81 15.30 -2.10
N LEU A 16 -21.24 14.15 -2.48
CA LEU A 16 -20.02 14.01 -3.30
C LEU A 16 -20.27 14.47 -4.74
N ALA A 17 -19.40 15.33 -5.23
CA ALA A 17 -19.42 15.78 -6.63
C ALA A 17 -18.91 14.66 -7.56
N ASN A 18 -19.74 14.34 -8.55
CA ASN A 18 -19.49 13.36 -9.59
C ASN A 18 -18.51 13.94 -10.63
N THR A 19 -17.28 13.42 -10.72
CA THR A 19 -16.29 13.86 -11.72
C THR A 19 -16.13 12.83 -12.85
N ASN A 20 -17.13 12.74 -13.72
CA ASN A 20 -16.94 12.16 -15.05
C ASN A 20 -16.42 13.25 -15.99
N LYS A 21 -15.11 13.32 -16.25
CA LYS A 21 -14.53 14.14 -17.32
C LYS A 21 -14.32 13.30 -18.58
N LYS A 22 -14.98 13.69 -19.67
CA LYS A 22 -14.81 13.17 -21.04
C LYS A 22 -13.39 13.45 -21.56
N ARG A 23 -12.86 12.50 -22.35
CA ARG A 23 -11.61 12.65 -23.12
C ARG A 23 -11.68 13.88 -24.02
N THR A 24 -10.70 14.76 -23.90
CA THR A 24 -10.34 15.76 -24.91
C THR A 24 -9.00 15.34 -25.51
N GLU A 25 -8.92 15.29 -26.83
CA GLU A 25 -7.72 14.93 -27.59
C GLU A 25 -6.54 15.82 -27.19
N GLY A 26 -5.39 15.18 -26.84
CA GLY A 26 -4.13 15.86 -26.59
C GLY A 26 -3.67 15.95 -25.12
N HIS A 27 -4.44 15.49 -24.13
CA HIS A 27 -4.01 15.51 -22.73
C HIS A 27 -3.74 14.09 -22.20
N THR A 28 -2.52 13.87 -21.71
CA THR A 28 -2.13 12.67 -20.96
C THR A 28 -3.09 12.46 -19.80
N MET A 29 -3.72 11.28 -19.71
CA MET A 29 -4.63 10.97 -18.59
C MET A 29 -3.86 10.83 -17.27
N ILE A 30 -4.32 11.52 -16.24
CA ILE A 30 -3.84 11.32 -14.87
C ILE A 30 -4.66 10.21 -14.20
N ASN A 31 -4.46 8.99 -14.62
CA ASN A 31 -5.08 7.78 -14.07
C ASN A 31 -4.20 6.57 -14.37
N SER A 32 -4.25 5.55 -13.53
CA SER A 32 -3.60 4.28 -13.85
C SER A 32 -4.30 3.57 -15.01
N ILE A 33 -3.60 2.62 -15.63
CA ILE A 33 -4.12 1.83 -16.77
C ILE A 33 -5.22 0.83 -16.36
N TRP A 34 -5.34 0.50 -15.07
CA TRP A 34 -6.18 -0.61 -14.62
C TRP A 34 -7.69 -0.40 -14.73
N PRO A 35 -8.26 0.79 -14.44
CA PRO A 35 -9.70 1.01 -14.45
C PRO A 35 -10.34 0.86 -15.83
N GLU A 36 -9.63 1.17 -16.91
CA GLU A 36 -10.19 1.11 -18.27
C GLU A 36 -10.46 -0.33 -18.75
N ALA A 37 -9.71 -1.31 -18.21
CA ALA A 37 -9.79 -2.71 -18.61
C ALA A 37 -10.61 -3.58 -17.66
N SER A 38 -11.35 -3.00 -16.70
CA SER A 38 -12.08 -3.74 -15.68
C SER A 38 -13.39 -3.06 -15.28
N THR A 39 -14.44 -3.87 -15.09
CA THR A 39 -15.74 -3.40 -14.58
C THR A 39 -15.81 -3.68 -13.08
N ALA A 40 -15.94 -2.64 -12.27
CA ALA A 40 -16.07 -2.78 -10.83
C ALA A 40 -17.46 -3.30 -10.46
N PRO A 41 -17.57 -4.33 -9.60
CA PRO A 41 -18.84 -4.70 -8.99
C PRO A 41 -19.36 -3.54 -8.13
N LYS A 42 -20.65 -3.54 -7.84
CA LYS A 42 -21.31 -2.54 -7.02
C LYS A 42 -21.88 -3.19 -5.79
N PHE A 43 -21.66 -2.59 -4.64
CA PHE A 43 -22.20 -3.05 -3.35
C PHE A 43 -23.03 -1.94 -2.72
N GLU A 44 -24.09 -2.36 -2.01
CA GLU A 44 -24.96 -1.44 -1.29
C GLU A 44 -24.25 -0.86 -0.06
N ALA A 45 -24.66 0.33 0.36
CA ALA A 45 -24.25 0.89 1.64
C ALA A 45 -25.01 0.19 2.79
N LEU A 46 -24.37 0.08 3.95
CA LEU A 46 -25.05 -0.32 5.17
C LEU A 46 -26.13 0.73 5.52
N LYS A 47 -27.34 0.27 5.85
CA LYS A 47 -28.48 1.16 6.14
C LYS A 47 -29.08 0.97 7.54
N THR A 48 -28.67 -0.09 8.23
CA THR A 48 -29.20 -0.48 9.55
C THR A 48 -28.09 -1.04 10.42
N ASP A 49 -28.34 -1.16 11.70
CA ASP A 49 -27.46 -1.86 12.62
C ASP A 49 -27.26 -3.32 12.19
N ALA A 50 -26.05 -3.84 12.38
CA ALA A 50 -25.66 -5.18 11.96
C ALA A 50 -24.80 -5.88 13.02
N LYS A 51 -24.66 -7.21 12.86
CA LYS A 51 -23.79 -8.04 13.69
C LYS A 51 -23.00 -8.99 12.80
N THR A 52 -21.75 -9.26 13.18
CA THR A 52 -20.87 -10.22 12.52
C THR A 52 -19.81 -10.73 13.51
N ASP A 53 -19.18 -11.86 13.24
CA ASP A 53 -18.06 -12.34 14.05
C ASP A 53 -16.79 -11.53 13.76
N VAL A 54 -16.50 -11.29 12.46
CA VAL A 54 -15.31 -10.56 12.04
C VAL A 54 -15.71 -9.38 11.15
N LEU A 55 -15.37 -8.17 11.59
CA LEU A 55 -15.50 -6.96 10.78
C LEU A 55 -14.15 -6.61 10.12
N ILE A 56 -14.16 -6.40 8.81
CA ILE A 56 -13.01 -5.91 8.04
C ILE A 56 -13.28 -4.46 7.64
N ILE A 57 -12.36 -3.56 7.94
CA ILE A 57 -12.45 -2.13 7.61
C ILE A 57 -11.44 -1.81 6.50
N GLY A 58 -11.95 -1.45 5.32
CA GLY A 58 -11.17 -1.10 4.15
C GLY A 58 -11.27 -2.12 3.02
N GLY A 59 -11.81 -1.70 1.88
CA GLY A 59 -12.04 -2.49 0.66
C GLY A 59 -10.87 -2.45 -0.34
N GLY A 60 -9.65 -2.24 0.14
CA GLY A 60 -8.42 -2.41 -0.64
C GLY A 60 -8.01 -3.88 -0.78
N ILE A 61 -6.86 -4.12 -1.43
CA ILE A 61 -6.35 -5.49 -1.67
C ILE A 61 -6.26 -6.33 -0.39
N ALA A 62 -5.75 -5.78 0.72
CA ALA A 62 -5.62 -6.53 1.96
C ALA A 62 -6.98 -6.92 2.54
N GLY A 63 -7.96 -6.00 2.56
CA GLY A 63 -9.31 -6.28 3.07
C GLY A 63 -10.05 -7.30 2.23
N ILE A 64 -10.01 -7.19 0.89
CA ILE A 64 -10.66 -8.14 -0.02
C ILE A 64 -10.05 -9.54 0.14
N LEU A 65 -8.72 -9.65 0.21
CA LEU A 65 -8.06 -10.94 0.42
C LEU A 65 -8.39 -11.53 1.81
N CYS A 66 -8.46 -10.73 2.88
CA CYS A 66 -8.92 -11.19 4.19
C CYS A 66 -10.37 -11.70 4.13
N ALA A 67 -11.28 -10.95 3.49
CA ALA A 67 -12.68 -11.36 3.30
C ALA A 67 -12.79 -12.67 2.53
N TYR A 68 -11.99 -12.81 1.46
CA TYR A 68 -11.94 -14.04 0.68
C TYR A 68 -11.48 -15.24 1.53
N MET A 69 -10.37 -15.09 2.30
CA MET A 69 -9.85 -16.18 3.15
C MET A 69 -10.84 -16.57 4.24
N LEU A 70 -11.51 -15.61 4.87
CA LEU A 70 -12.55 -15.89 5.88
C LEU A 70 -13.75 -16.60 5.28
N LYS A 71 -14.19 -16.20 4.08
CA LYS A 71 -15.24 -16.90 3.34
C LYS A 71 -14.85 -18.37 3.07
N GLN A 72 -13.64 -18.61 2.57
CA GLN A 72 -13.14 -19.97 2.31
C GLN A 72 -13.07 -20.82 3.59
N ALA A 73 -12.85 -20.19 4.73
CA ALA A 73 -12.84 -20.85 6.03
C ALA A 73 -14.25 -21.06 6.63
N GLY A 74 -15.32 -20.60 5.96
CA GLY A 74 -16.70 -20.70 6.45
C GLY A 74 -17.01 -19.76 7.61
N ALA A 75 -16.21 -18.71 7.83
CA ALA A 75 -16.42 -17.76 8.92
C ALA A 75 -17.49 -16.71 8.57
N GLU A 76 -18.22 -16.23 9.57
CA GLU A 76 -19.10 -15.08 9.42
C GLU A 76 -18.29 -13.79 9.47
N TYR A 77 -18.38 -13.00 8.42
CA TYR A 77 -17.64 -11.75 8.29
C TYR A 77 -18.44 -10.69 7.55
N MET A 78 -18.02 -9.44 7.74
CA MET A 78 -18.50 -8.29 6.99
C MET A 78 -17.33 -7.39 6.63
N LEU A 79 -17.28 -6.88 5.39
CA LEU A 79 -16.32 -5.87 4.96
C LEU A 79 -17.04 -4.55 4.72
N VAL A 80 -16.50 -3.45 5.29
CA VAL A 80 -16.99 -2.08 5.05
C VAL A 80 -15.93 -1.22 4.40
N GLU A 81 -16.33 -0.45 3.39
CA GLU A 81 -15.48 0.49 2.67
C GLU A 81 -16.12 1.89 2.68
N ALA A 82 -15.30 2.91 2.91
CA ALA A 82 -15.78 4.29 3.02
C ALA A 82 -16.27 4.89 1.70
N ASP A 83 -15.68 4.48 0.58
CA ASP A 83 -16.04 4.88 -0.78
C ASP A 83 -16.40 3.62 -1.59
N ARG A 84 -15.63 3.26 -2.57
CA ARG A 84 -15.77 2.05 -3.39
C ARG A 84 -14.52 1.19 -3.27
N ILE A 85 -14.69 -0.12 -3.38
CA ILE A 85 -13.56 -1.05 -3.32
C ILE A 85 -12.48 -0.71 -4.34
N CYS A 86 -11.24 -0.92 -3.96
CA CYS A 86 -10.04 -0.73 -4.79
C CYS A 86 -9.81 0.71 -5.32
N GLN A 87 -10.55 1.72 -4.92
CA GLN A 87 -10.40 3.09 -5.46
C GLN A 87 -9.20 3.86 -4.86
N GLY A 88 -8.62 3.40 -3.77
CA GLY A 88 -7.43 3.99 -3.15
C GLY A 88 -6.12 3.53 -3.82
N ILE A 89 -5.14 3.19 -2.98
CA ILE A 89 -3.78 2.80 -3.42
C ILE A 89 -3.77 1.55 -4.31
N THR A 90 -4.71 0.64 -4.11
CA THR A 90 -4.82 -0.61 -4.88
C THR A 90 -4.90 -0.37 -6.39
N ARG A 91 -5.66 0.62 -6.86
CA ARG A 91 -5.76 0.96 -8.28
C ARG A 91 -4.51 1.66 -8.85
N ASN A 92 -3.61 2.11 -7.99
CA ASN A 92 -2.44 2.88 -8.39
C ASN A 92 -1.13 2.08 -8.30
N THR A 93 -1.21 0.77 -8.10
CA THR A 93 -0.06 -0.14 -8.02
C THR A 93 0.58 -0.38 -9.39
N THR A 94 1.87 -0.76 -9.40
CA THR A 94 2.50 -1.36 -10.59
C THR A 94 2.31 -2.88 -10.65
N ALA A 95 1.65 -3.48 -9.66
CA ALA A 95 1.17 -4.87 -9.62
C ALA A 95 2.25 -5.94 -9.87
N LYS A 96 3.39 -5.81 -9.22
CA LYS A 96 4.44 -6.84 -9.14
C LYS A 96 4.15 -7.77 -7.97
N ILE A 97 4.12 -9.08 -8.21
CA ILE A 97 3.95 -10.13 -7.21
C ILE A 97 5.31 -10.79 -7.01
N THR A 98 5.99 -10.49 -5.91
CA THR A 98 7.35 -10.98 -5.68
C THR A 98 7.65 -11.11 -4.19
N ALA A 99 8.51 -12.08 -3.85
CA ALA A 99 9.14 -12.21 -2.54
C ALA A 99 10.43 -11.37 -2.44
N GLN A 100 10.89 -10.77 -3.53
CA GLN A 100 12.07 -9.91 -3.58
C GLN A 100 11.70 -8.46 -3.26
N HIS A 101 11.94 -8.02 -2.03
CA HIS A 101 11.53 -6.71 -1.51
C HIS A 101 12.71 -5.73 -1.41
N GLY A 102 13.34 -5.42 -2.54
CA GLY A 102 14.62 -4.73 -2.59
C GLY A 102 15.74 -5.64 -2.10
N LEU A 103 16.82 -5.08 -1.57
CA LEU A 103 17.88 -5.82 -0.89
C LEU A 103 17.59 -5.86 0.61
N ILE A 104 16.58 -6.66 1.01
CA ILE A 104 16.09 -6.73 2.40
C ILE A 104 16.74 -7.86 3.21
N TYR A 105 17.14 -8.97 2.56
CA TYR A 105 17.54 -10.17 3.26
C TYR A 105 18.85 -10.03 4.02
N ASP A 106 19.84 -9.31 3.48
CA ASP A 106 21.05 -8.93 4.19
C ASP A 106 20.72 -8.10 5.45
N LYS A 107 19.79 -7.17 5.36
CA LYS A 107 19.34 -6.35 6.50
C LYS A 107 18.62 -7.18 7.55
N LEU A 108 17.72 -8.09 7.14
CA LEU A 108 16.99 -8.97 8.06
C LEU A 108 17.94 -9.94 8.75
N LEU A 109 18.85 -10.56 8.01
CA LEU A 109 19.86 -11.47 8.53
C LEU A 109 20.71 -10.80 9.62
N LYS A 110 21.20 -9.59 9.36
CA LYS A 110 22.03 -8.82 10.31
C LYS A 110 21.25 -8.38 11.54
N LYS A 111 19.97 -8.05 11.40
CA LYS A 111 19.19 -7.46 12.48
C LYS A 111 18.42 -8.49 13.32
N TYR A 112 17.89 -9.53 12.67
CA TYR A 112 16.96 -10.47 13.30
C TYR A 112 17.42 -11.93 13.23
N GLY A 113 18.55 -12.21 12.56
CA GLY A 113 19.13 -13.55 12.42
C GLY A 113 18.56 -14.36 11.25
N VAL A 114 19.11 -15.58 11.12
CA VAL A 114 18.82 -16.49 9.99
C VAL A 114 17.35 -16.90 9.93
N ASP A 115 16.78 -17.29 11.08
CA ASP A 115 15.43 -17.84 11.13
C ASP A 115 14.37 -16.80 10.76
N ALA A 116 14.49 -15.57 11.28
CA ALA A 116 13.60 -14.48 10.94
C ALA A 116 13.68 -14.09 9.46
N ALA A 117 14.89 -14.06 8.88
CA ALA A 117 15.07 -13.78 7.46
C ALA A 117 14.47 -14.89 6.58
N ARG A 118 14.64 -16.15 6.99
CA ARG A 118 14.05 -17.32 6.31
C ARG A 118 12.52 -17.29 6.39
N MET A 119 11.95 -17.10 7.56
CA MET A 119 10.50 -16.99 7.77
C MET A 119 9.87 -15.87 6.92
N TYR A 120 10.56 -14.73 6.82
CA TYR A 120 10.11 -13.64 5.95
C TYR A 120 10.06 -14.04 4.48
N LEU A 121 11.10 -14.73 4.00
CA LEU A 121 11.15 -15.25 2.63
C LEU A 121 10.04 -16.27 2.38
N GLU A 122 9.90 -17.27 3.25
CA GLU A 122 8.90 -18.34 3.12
C GLU A 122 7.48 -17.79 3.12
N ALA A 123 7.14 -16.86 4.00
CA ALA A 123 5.83 -16.21 4.02
C ALA A 123 5.52 -15.51 2.70
N ASN A 124 6.49 -14.82 2.10
CA ASN A 124 6.29 -14.12 0.84
C ASN A 124 6.33 -15.05 -0.38
N LEU A 125 7.12 -16.11 -0.38
CA LEU A 125 7.05 -17.15 -1.43
C LEU A 125 5.70 -17.87 -1.39
N THR A 126 5.19 -18.22 -0.21
CA THR A 126 3.85 -18.79 -0.04
C THR A 126 2.77 -17.84 -0.58
N ALA A 127 2.92 -16.53 -0.37
CA ALA A 127 2.02 -15.52 -0.94
C ALA A 127 2.07 -15.50 -2.48
N VAL A 128 3.25 -15.62 -3.10
CA VAL A 128 3.41 -15.71 -4.56
C VAL A 128 2.70 -16.97 -5.10
N GLU A 129 2.87 -18.11 -4.45
CA GLU A 129 2.19 -19.36 -4.84
C GLU A 129 0.67 -19.24 -4.70
N LYS A 130 0.18 -18.62 -3.62
CA LYS A 130 -1.25 -18.42 -3.44
C LYS A 130 -1.87 -17.51 -4.52
N TYR A 131 -1.15 -16.48 -4.96
CA TYR A 131 -1.58 -15.72 -6.15
C TYR A 131 -1.63 -16.58 -7.40
N ARG A 132 -0.64 -17.45 -7.62
CA ARG A 132 -0.59 -18.34 -8.78
C ARG A 132 -1.80 -19.30 -8.80
N GLU A 133 -2.11 -19.88 -7.64
CA GLU A 133 -3.27 -20.75 -7.47
C GLU A 133 -4.58 -19.99 -7.82
N LEU A 134 -4.80 -18.82 -7.23
CA LEU A 134 -6.03 -18.06 -7.44
C LEU A 134 -6.14 -17.52 -8.88
N CYS A 135 -5.05 -17.02 -9.44
CA CYS A 135 -5.03 -16.50 -10.80
C CYS A 135 -5.17 -17.58 -11.87
N SER A 136 -4.99 -18.86 -11.55
CA SER A 136 -5.25 -19.97 -12.50
C SER A 136 -6.74 -20.09 -12.84
N GLN A 137 -7.62 -19.55 -12.02
CA GLN A 137 -9.08 -19.60 -12.17
C GLN A 137 -9.68 -18.24 -12.58
N ILE A 138 -8.87 -17.19 -12.68
CA ILE A 138 -9.33 -15.82 -12.93
C ILE A 138 -8.55 -15.24 -14.12
N ASP A 139 -9.26 -14.80 -15.17
CA ASP A 139 -8.63 -14.08 -16.30
C ASP A 139 -8.20 -12.67 -15.85
N CYS A 140 -6.98 -12.57 -15.34
CA CYS A 140 -6.39 -11.34 -14.83
C CYS A 140 -5.02 -11.02 -15.45
N TYR A 141 -4.73 -11.53 -16.64
CA TYR A 141 -3.42 -11.35 -17.30
C TYR A 141 -2.25 -11.71 -16.38
N PHE A 142 -2.36 -12.82 -15.68
CA PHE A 142 -1.28 -13.33 -14.85
C PHE A 142 -0.14 -13.85 -15.72
N GLU A 143 1.07 -13.31 -15.48
CA GLU A 143 2.28 -13.71 -16.18
C GLU A 143 3.38 -14.07 -15.17
N ARG A 144 4.02 -15.22 -15.37
CA ARG A 144 5.28 -15.52 -14.67
C ARG A 144 6.38 -14.65 -15.23
N LYS A 145 7.08 -13.93 -14.37
CA LYS A 145 8.21 -13.06 -14.72
C LYS A 145 9.29 -13.15 -13.66
N ASP A 146 10.53 -13.07 -14.07
CA ASP A 146 11.62 -12.93 -13.13
C ASP A 146 11.67 -11.52 -12.56
N SER A 147 12.07 -11.40 -11.30
CA SER A 147 12.23 -10.11 -10.60
C SER A 147 13.70 -9.83 -10.38
N PHE A 148 14.09 -8.57 -10.61
CA PHE A 148 15.46 -8.12 -10.52
C PHE A 148 15.56 -6.88 -9.63
N VAL A 149 16.44 -6.93 -8.64
CA VAL A 149 16.85 -5.71 -7.92
C VAL A 149 18.26 -5.38 -8.32
N TYR A 150 18.42 -4.29 -9.08
CA TYR A 150 19.68 -3.86 -9.63
C TYR A 150 20.34 -2.74 -8.83
N ALA A 151 21.67 -2.64 -8.91
CA ALA A 151 22.45 -1.54 -8.40
C ALA A 151 23.18 -0.83 -9.55
N ALA A 152 23.26 0.51 -9.45
CA ALA A 152 23.92 1.34 -10.46
C ALA A 152 25.36 1.70 -10.06
N ASP A 153 25.71 1.63 -8.78
CA ASP A 153 26.93 2.18 -8.21
C ASP A 153 27.93 1.15 -7.68
N THR A 154 27.46 0.07 -7.03
CA THR A 154 28.35 -0.88 -6.36
C THR A 154 27.82 -2.31 -6.32
N LEU A 155 28.64 -3.27 -6.71
CA LEU A 155 28.35 -4.70 -6.62
C LEU A 155 28.25 -5.19 -5.18
N ARG A 156 28.94 -4.56 -4.24
CA ARG A 156 28.99 -5.02 -2.83
C ARG A 156 27.62 -5.26 -2.21
N LYS A 157 26.62 -4.42 -2.56
CA LYS A 157 25.26 -4.60 -2.02
C LYS A 157 24.59 -5.85 -2.61
N ILE A 158 24.83 -6.12 -3.89
CA ILE A 158 24.33 -7.30 -4.59
C ILE A 158 24.97 -8.57 -4.01
N GLU A 159 26.30 -8.56 -3.83
CA GLU A 159 27.04 -9.69 -3.25
C GLU A 159 26.61 -9.99 -1.81
N ASN A 160 26.41 -8.97 -0.97
CA ASN A 160 25.92 -9.14 0.39
C ASN A 160 24.54 -9.77 0.43
N GLU A 161 23.64 -9.36 -0.46
CA GLU A 161 22.27 -9.90 -0.55
C GLU A 161 22.28 -11.36 -1.03
N LEU A 162 23.08 -11.68 -2.05
CA LEU A 162 23.25 -13.06 -2.53
C LEU A 162 23.80 -13.97 -1.41
N ALA A 163 24.82 -13.52 -0.70
CA ALA A 163 25.38 -14.26 0.43
C ALA A 163 24.38 -14.44 1.59
N ALA A 164 23.52 -13.45 1.83
CA ALA A 164 22.47 -13.56 2.82
C ALA A 164 21.39 -14.57 2.41
N LEU A 165 20.99 -14.55 1.14
CA LEU A 165 20.01 -15.49 0.57
C LEU A 165 20.53 -16.92 0.59
N GLU A 166 21.80 -17.16 0.26
CA GLU A 166 22.44 -18.46 0.37
C GLU A 166 22.41 -18.99 1.82
N LYS A 167 22.75 -18.15 2.81
CA LYS A 167 22.70 -18.50 4.24
C LYS A 167 21.32 -18.91 4.75
N ILE A 168 20.26 -18.33 4.19
CA ILE A 168 18.87 -18.70 4.54
C ILE A 168 18.34 -19.84 3.68
N GLY A 169 19.15 -20.41 2.77
CA GLY A 169 18.84 -21.59 1.97
C GLY A 169 18.07 -21.28 0.68
N PHE A 170 18.20 -20.08 0.14
CA PHE A 170 17.53 -19.67 -1.10
C PHE A 170 18.52 -19.41 -2.24
N ALA A 171 18.34 -20.10 -3.36
CA ALA A 171 19.17 -19.98 -4.56
C ALA A 171 18.70 -18.79 -5.42
N ALA A 172 19.16 -17.58 -5.10
CA ALA A 172 19.03 -16.42 -5.97
C ALA A 172 20.19 -16.37 -6.96
N GLU A 173 20.00 -15.67 -8.07
CA GLU A 173 21.00 -15.58 -9.14
C GLU A 173 21.59 -14.19 -9.24
N PHE A 174 22.86 -14.11 -9.64
CA PHE A 174 23.47 -12.89 -10.12
C PHE A 174 23.13 -12.67 -11.60
N ALA A 175 22.72 -11.45 -11.96
CA ALA A 175 22.53 -11.03 -13.35
C ALA A 175 23.45 -9.82 -13.64
N GLY A 176 24.42 -9.98 -14.53
CA GLY A 176 25.35 -8.92 -14.93
C GLY A 176 24.76 -8.03 -16.02
N ASP A 177 24.22 -8.64 -17.06
CA ASP A 177 23.64 -7.94 -18.20
C ASP A 177 22.12 -7.79 -18.02
N LEU A 178 21.64 -6.56 -18.05
CA LEU A 178 20.24 -6.25 -17.94
C LEU A 178 19.75 -5.58 -19.24
N PRO A 179 18.56 -5.94 -19.76
CA PRO A 179 17.99 -5.34 -20.96
C PRO A 179 17.40 -3.96 -20.64
N LEU A 180 18.16 -3.09 -19.99
CA LEU A 180 17.72 -1.78 -19.55
C LEU A 180 18.70 -0.70 -20.05
N PRO A 181 18.21 0.46 -20.49
CA PRO A 181 19.06 1.57 -20.93
C PRO A 181 19.59 2.41 -19.76
N ILE A 182 20.13 1.72 -18.76
CA ILE A 182 20.70 2.33 -17.54
C ILE A 182 22.07 1.72 -17.25
N PRO A 183 22.99 2.45 -16.63
CA PRO A 183 24.19 1.86 -16.08
C PRO A 183 23.79 1.01 -14.87
N ALA A 184 23.99 -0.30 -14.95
CA ALA A 184 23.82 -1.21 -13.83
C ALA A 184 25.08 -2.08 -13.71
N VAL A 185 25.61 -2.19 -12.49
CA VAL A 185 26.78 -3.03 -12.20
C VAL A 185 26.39 -4.50 -11.98
N GLY A 186 25.08 -4.77 -11.79
CA GLY A 186 24.51 -6.09 -11.62
C GLY A 186 23.19 -6.06 -10.86
N ALA A 187 22.55 -7.21 -10.76
CA ALA A 187 21.30 -7.40 -10.05
C ALA A 187 21.25 -8.73 -9.31
N VAL A 188 20.45 -8.78 -8.26
CA VAL A 188 19.94 -10.03 -7.68
C VAL A 188 18.68 -10.41 -8.43
N LYS A 189 18.62 -11.65 -8.94
CA LYS A 189 17.49 -12.18 -9.69
C LYS A 189 16.75 -13.25 -8.88
N PHE A 190 15.43 -13.08 -8.78
CA PHE A 190 14.49 -14.11 -8.29
C PHE A 190 13.70 -14.66 -9.47
N ARG A 191 13.83 -15.96 -9.72
CA ARG A 191 13.03 -16.64 -10.75
C ARG A 191 11.59 -16.84 -10.34
N ASN A 192 10.72 -17.02 -11.33
CA ASN A 192 9.33 -17.46 -11.13
C ASN A 192 8.50 -16.54 -10.22
N GLN A 193 8.77 -15.27 -10.22
CA GLN A 193 7.89 -14.27 -9.65
C GLN A 193 6.71 -14.01 -10.61
N ALA A 194 5.89 -13.00 -10.41
CA ALA A 194 4.74 -12.77 -11.27
C ALA A 194 4.33 -11.30 -11.38
N GLN A 195 3.52 -11.04 -12.37
CA GLN A 195 2.78 -9.79 -12.55
C GLN A 195 1.38 -10.09 -13.07
N PHE A 196 0.45 -9.16 -12.90
CA PHE A 196 -0.95 -9.37 -13.26
C PHE A 196 -1.73 -8.05 -13.40
N HIS A 197 -3.02 -8.15 -13.72
CA HIS A 197 -3.96 -7.03 -13.68
C HIS A 197 -4.72 -7.02 -12.34
N PRO A 198 -4.37 -6.15 -11.40
CA PRO A 198 -4.85 -6.24 -10.02
C PRO A 198 -6.35 -6.04 -9.86
N LEU A 199 -6.96 -5.13 -10.63
CA LEU A 199 -8.39 -4.87 -10.50
C LEU A 199 -9.25 -6.00 -11.07
N LYS A 200 -8.88 -6.61 -12.21
CA LYS A 200 -9.58 -7.80 -12.71
C LYS A 200 -9.59 -8.93 -11.68
N PHE A 201 -8.43 -9.19 -11.08
CA PHE A 201 -8.30 -10.20 -10.05
C PHE A 201 -9.18 -9.91 -8.82
N LEU A 202 -9.07 -8.69 -8.28
CA LEU A 202 -9.77 -8.33 -7.05
C LEU A 202 -11.28 -8.21 -7.26
N TYR A 203 -11.73 -7.71 -8.41
CA TYR A 203 -13.15 -7.62 -8.70
C TYR A 203 -13.79 -9.00 -8.86
N ALA A 204 -13.11 -9.94 -9.52
CA ALA A 204 -13.59 -11.33 -9.60
C ALA A 204 -13.70 -11.99 -8.22
N LEU A 205 -12.71 -11.78 -7.34
CA LEU A 205 -12.80 -12.27 -5.96
C LEU A 205 -13.95 -11.63 -5.18
N ALA A 206 -14.19 -10.32 -5.39
CA ALA A 206 -15.16 -9.55 -4.63
C ALA A 206 -16.62 -9.87 -4.95
N GLU A 207 -16.93 -10.36 -6.15
CA GLU A 207 -18.31 -10.60 -6.63
C GLU A 207 -19.21 -11.35 -5.63
N ASN A 208 -18.64 -12.28 -4.88
CA ASN A 208 -19.37 -13.13 -3.95
C ASN A 208 -19.03 -12.88 -2.47
N LEU A 209 -18.45 -11.73 -2.15
CA LEU A 209 -18.09 -11.35 -0.78
C LEU A 209 -19.19 -10.50 -0.12
N ASN A 210 -19.26 -10.56 1.21
CA ASN A 210 -20.16 -9.73 2.01
C ASN A 210 -19.51 -8.34 2.23
N ILE A 211 -19.81 -7.41 1.32
CA ILE A 211 -19.19 -6.08 1.24
C ILE A 211 -20.26 -5.00 1.30
N TYR A 212 -19.98 -3.92 2.04
CA TYR A 212 -20.77 -2.69 2.08
C TYR A 212 -19.87 -1.51 1.68
N GLU A 213 -20.14 -0.90 0.54
CA GLU A 213 -19.49 0.34 0.07
C GLU A 213 -20.18 1.57 0.71
N HIS A 214 -19.58 2.77 0.54
CA HIS A 214 -20.11 4.04 1.08
C HIS A 214 -20.47 3.96 2.58
N THR A 215 -19.78 3.09 3.31
CA THR A 215 -19.99 2.80 4.72
C THR A 215 -18.75 3.16 5.52
N LYS A 216 -18.62 4.44 5.83
CA LYS A 216 -17.45 4.98 6.52
C LYS A 216 -17.47 4.69 8.00
N VAL A 217 -16.40 4.08 8.53
CA VAL A 217 -16.19 3.92 9.97
C VAL A 217 -15.86 5.26 10.61
N LEU A 218 -16.58 5.63 11.64
CA LEU A 218 -16.47 6.89 12.39
C LEU A 218 -15.78 6.68 13.74
N ALA A 219 -16.06 5.55 14.41
CA ALA A 219 -15.44 5.20 15.68
C ALA A 219 -15.38 3.69 15.87
N ILE A 220 -14.36 3.23 16.60
CA ILE A 220 -14.20 1.82 16.99
C ILE A 220 -14.18 1.76 18.52
N GLY A 221 -15.14 1.06 19.09
CA GLY A 221 -15.23 0.68 20.49
C GLY A 221 -14.67 -0.72 20.72
N ARG A 222 -14.99 -1.32 21.88
CA ARG A 222 -14.47 -2.65 22.24
C ARG A 222 -15.07 -3.77 21.37
N ASN A 223 -16.39 -3.76 21.19
CA ASN A 223 -17.13 -4.74 20.40
C ASN A 223 -18.19 -4.06 19.51
N GLU A 224 -18.13 -2.75 19.37
CA GLU A 224 -19.07 -1.95 18.57
C GLU A 224 -18.29 -0.99 17.69
N VAL A 225 -18.63 -0.94 16.42
CA VAL A 225 -18.07 -0.02 15.43
C VAL A 225 -19.18 0.87 14.91
N ILE A 226 -18.99 2.19 15.02
CA ILE A 226 -19.94 3.18 14.53
C ILE A 226 -19.58 3.54 13.10
N THR A 227 -20.55 3.44 12.20
CA THR A 227 -20.39 3.78 10.78
C THR A 227 -21.36 4.88 10.37
N SER A 228 -21.21 5.36 9.14
CA SER A 228 -22.16 6.31 8.54
C SER A 228 -23.55 5.70 8.25
N GLY A 229 -23.67 4.37 8.24
CA GLY A 229 -24.91 3.65 7.90
C GLY A 229 -25.56 2.91 9.04
N GLY A 230 -24.96 2.86 10.23
CA GLY A 230 -25.44 2.14 11.39
C GLY A 230 -24.30 1.68 12.29
N LYS A 231 -24.63 0.96 13.35
CA LYS A 231 -23.69 0.34 14.27
C LYS A 231 -23.44 -1.10 13.88
N ILE A 232 -22.20 -1.56 13.99
CA ILE A 232 -21.85 -2.96 13.76
C ILE A 232 -21.28 -3.52 15.04
N SER A 233 -21.95 -4.56 15.57
CA SER A 233 -21.42 -5.37 16.66
C SER A 233 -20.51 -6.44 16.07
N ALA A 234 -19.24 -6.45 16.46
CA ALA A 234 -18.26 -7.43 15.98
C ALA A 234 -17.42 -7.98 17.13
N GLU A 235 -17.17 -9.30 17.10
CA GLU A 235 -16.28 -9.92 18.08
C GLU A 235 -14.83 -9.54 17.82
N LYS A 236 -14.42 -9.50 16.54
CA LYS A 236 -13.07 -9.14 16.10
C LYS A 236 -13.13 -8.15 14.94
N THR A 237 -12.13 -7.27 14.88
CA THR A 237 -12.07 -6.23 13.85
C THR A 237 -10.69 -6.20 13.21
N ILE A 238 -10.61 -6.21 11.88
CA ILE A 238 -9.39 -6.07 11.08
C ILE A 238 -9.38 -4.68 10.45
N VAL A 239 -8.35 -3.87 10.74
CA VAL A 239 -8.12 -2.57 10.12
C VAL A 239 -7.15 -2.73 8.94
N ALA A 240 -7.67 -2.68 7.71
CA ALA A 240 -6.95 -2.83 6.45
C ALA A 240 -6.97 -1.54 5.61
N THR A 241 -6.90 -0.39 6.27
CA THR A 241 -7.09 0.95 5.67
C THR A 241 -5.81 1.61 5.18
N HIS A 242 -4.81 0.86 4.76
CA HIS A 242 -3.48 1.33 4.33
C HIS A 242 -2.69 1.98 5.48
N PHE A 243 -3.08 3.13 5.97
CA PHE A 243 -2.58 3.73 7.21
C PHE A 243 -3.67 3.60 8.29
N PRO A 244 -3.37 3.02 9.47
CA PRO A 244 -4.34 2.92 10.55
C PRO A 244 -4.74 4.32 11.08
N PHE A 245 -6.04 4.60 11.12
CA PHE A 245 -6.57 5.91 11.49
C PHE A 245 -6.85 6.08 13.00
N LEU A 246 -6.66 5.03 13.79
CA LEU A 246 -6.84 5.07 15.24
C LEU A 246 -5.56 5.52 15.94
N ASN A 247 -5.55 6.73 16.50
CA ASN A 247 -4.38 7.28 17.15
C ASN A 247 -4.20 6.84 18.62
N LYS A 248 -5.26 6.31 19.27
CA LYS A 248 -5.25 5.97 20.70
C LYS A 248 -4.38 4.76 21.06
N HIS A 249 -4.11 3.89 20.09
CA HIS A 249 -3.43 2.62 20.33
C HIS A 249 -2.33 2.37 19.31
N GLY A 250 -1.35 1.54 19.64
CA GLY A 250 -0.31 1.04 18.72
C GLY A 250 0.78 2.06 18.31
N GLY A 251 0.56 3.37 18.48
CA GLY A 251 1.53 4.40 18.15
C GLY A 251 1.97 4.43 16.69
N TYR A 252 1.07 4.08 15.76
CA TYR A 252 1.41 3.98 14.33
C TYR A 252 1.92 5.28 13.72
N PHE A 253 1.49 6.43 14.23
CA PHE A 253 1.99 7.73 13.81
C PHE A 253 3.49 7.95 14.09
N PHE A 254 4.10 7.20 15.00
CA PHE A 254 5.56 7.18 15.17
C PHE A 254 6.25 6.12 14.31
N LYS A 255 5.57 4.99 14.08
CA LYS A 255 6.13 3.80 13.42
C LYS A 255 6.04 3.85 11.90
N LEU A 256 5.20 4.72 11.34
CA LEU A 256 4.89 4.78 9.93
C LEU A 256 5.12 6.18 9.36
N TYR A 257 5.51 6.23 8.10
CA TYR A 257 5.47 7.42 7.27
C TYR A 257 5.03 7.03 5.86
N GLN A 258 4.70 8.00 5.02
CA GLN A 258 4.28 7.67 3.66
C GLN A 258 5.28 8.21 2.62
N SER A 259 5.48 7.42 1.57
CA SER A 259 6.33 7.71 0.43
C SER A 259 5.50 7.82 -0.83
N ARG A 260 5.69 8.89 -1.59
CA ARG A 260 5.05 9.12 -2.88
C ARG A 260 5.94 8.58 -3.99
N SER A 261 5.37 7.87 -4.97
CA SER A 261 6.06 7.36 -6.15
C SER A 261 5.22 7.67 -7.39
N TYR A 262 5.88 7.83 -8.53
CA TYR A 262 5.29 8.26 -9.79
C TYR A 262 5.49 7.20 -10.86
N VAL A 263 4.54 7.08 -11.78
CA VAL A 263 4.59 6.12 -12.89
C VAL A 263 4.12 6.81 -14.17
N ILE A 264 4.76 6.48 -15.28
CA ILE A 264 4.26 6.75 -16.63
C ILE A 264 4.14 5.44 -17.41
N ALA A 265 3.15 5.33 -18.27
CA ALA A 265 2.99 4.22 -19.20
C ALA A 265 3.37 4.69 -20.60
N LEU A 266 4.30 3.99 -21.22
CA LEU A 266 4.87 4.32 -22.53
C LEU A 266 4.47 3.27 -23.56
N GLU A 267 3.88 3.71 -24.66
CA GLU A 267 3.66 2.94 -25.88
C GLU A 267 4.91 3.04 -26.78
N ALA A 268 5.15 2.04 -27.62
CA ALA A 268 6.31 1.95 -28.52
C ALA A 268 7.67 2.02 -27.78
N ALA A 269 7.71 1.61 -26.51
CA ALA A 269 8.95 1.43 -25.76
C ALA A 269 9.36 -0.06 -25.71
N GLN A 270 10.60 -0.30 -25.30
CA GLN A 270 11.19 -1.63 -25.23
C GLN A 270 10.40 -2.59 -24.32
N ASN A 271 10.25 -3.85 -24.74
CA ASN A 271 9.87 -4.93 -23.83
C ASN A 271 11.12 -5.41 -23.06
N VAL A 272 11.10 -5.25 -21.75
CA VAL A 272 12.22 -5.59 -20.86
C VAL A 272 12.16 -7.03 -20.33
N ASP A 273 11.10 -7.77 -20.63
CA ASP A 273 10.86 -9.19 -20.24
C ASP A 273 11.21 -9.54 -18.79
N GLY A 274 10.82 -8.70 -17.86
CA GLY A 274 11.07 -8.86 -16.44
C GLY A 274 10.52 -7.72 -15.60
N MET A 275 10.72 -7.83 -14.30
CA MET A 275 10.35 -6.80 -13.32
C MET A 275 11.62 -6.26 -12.67
N TYR A 276 11.97 -5.01 -12.94
CA TYR A 276 13.22 -4.42 -12.49
C TYR A 276 12.95 -3.28 -11.49
N ILE A 277 13.77 -3.20 -10.45
CA ILE A 277 13.68 -2.17 -9.42
C ILE A 277 15.10 -1.80 -8.97
N ASP A 278 15.34 -0.51 -8.86
CA ASP A 278 16.58 0.04 -8.28
C ASP A 278 16.67 -0.28 -6.77
N GLU A 279 17.85 -0.67 -6.31
CA GLU A 279 18.09 -1.04 -4.91
C GLU A 279 17.90 0.11 -3.93
N SER A 280 18.18 1.34 -4.36
CA SER A 280 18.11 2.54 -3.51
C SER A 280 16.67 2.94 -3.16
N GLY A 281 15.68 2.42 -3.89
CA GLY A 281 14.27 2.82 -3.79
C GLY A 281 13.97 4.26 -4.22
N LYS A 282 14.97 4.98 -4.75
CA LYS A 282 14.84 6.32 -5.35
C LYS A 282 15.05 6.29 -6.87
N GLY A 283 15.65 5.23 -7.38
CA GLY A 283 15.88 5.03 -8.79
C GLY A 283 14.62 4.58 -9.55
N LEU A 284 14.84 3.97 -10.70
CA LEU A 284 13.78 3.63 -11.63
C LEU A 284 13.30 2.19 -11.45
N SER A 285 12.06 1.93 -11.79
CA SER A 285 11.49 0.60 -11.90
C SER A 285 10.86 0.40 -13.26
N PHE A 286 10.98 -0.82 -13.81
CA PHE A 286 10.52 -1.17 -15.14
C PHE A 286 9.73 -2.47 -15.10
N ARG A 287 8.65 -2.54 -15.84
CA ARG A 287 7.95 -3.77 -16.22
C ARG A 287 7.03 -3.48 -17.40
N ASN A 288 6.74 -4.49 -18.21
CA ASN A 288 5.73 -4.36 -19.25
C ASN A 288 4.35 -4.84 -18.77
N TYR A 289 3.31 -4.23 -19.32
CA TYR A 289 1.95 -4.71 -19.28
C TYR A 289 1.41 -4.66 -20.70
N LYS A 290 1.21 -5.80 -21.33
CA LYS A 290 0.98 -5.89 -22.77
C LYS A 290 2.09 -5.13 -23.52
N ASP A 291 1.71 -4.26 -24.44
CA ASP A 291 2.64 -3.47 -25.25
C ASP A 291 3.13 -2.17 -24.55
N LEU A 292 2.74 -1.95 -23.31
CA LEU A 292 3.13 -0.75 -22.56
C LEU A 292 4.31 -1.05 -21.64
N LEU A 293 5.30 -0.15 -21.64
CA LEU A 293 6.32 -0.10 -20.59
C LEU A 293 5.84 0.79 -19.45
N LEU A 294 5.72 0.22 -18.26
CA LEU A 294 5.46 0.95 -17.02
C LEU A 294 6.79 1.38 -16.41
N LEU A 295 7.10 2.66 -16.53
CA LEU A 295 8.29 3.28 -15.95
C LEU A 295 7.91 3.99 -14.65
N GLY A 296 8.46 3.53 -13.53
CA GLY A 296 8.23 4.10 -12.20
C GLY A 296 9.48 4.76 -11.63
N GLY A 297 9.32 5.72 -10.72
CA GLY A 297 10.43 6.41 -10.06
C GLY A 297 10.03 7.73 -9.43
N GLY A 298 10.99 8.66 -9.32
CA GLY A 298 10.76 10.01 -8.77
C GLY A 298 10.28 10.02 -7.31
N SER A 299 10.57 8.98 -6.56
CA SER A 299 10.04 8.74 -5.21
C SER A 299 10.53 9.77 -4.19
N CYS A 300 9.63 10.20 -3.32
CA CYS A 300 9.96 11.06 -2.18
C CYS A 300 9.03 10.78 -0.99
N ARG A 301 9.44 11.21 0.21
CA ARG A 301 8.51 11.26 1.35
C ARG A 301 7.37 12.22 1.01
N THR A 302 6.12 11.81 1.26
CA THR A 302 4.94 12.67 1.04
C THR A 302 5.11 14.01 1.71
N GLY A 303 4.77 15.11 1.02
CA GLY A 303 4.96 16.48 1.51
C GLY A 303 6.42 17.00 1.46
N LYS A 304 7.35 16.24 0.91
CA LYS A 304 8.73 16.70 0.62
C LYS A 304 8.93 16.90 -0.88
N LYS A 305 9.91 17.74 -1.24
CA LYS A 305 10.31 17.90 -2.64
C LYS A 305 10.91 16.60 -3.15
N GLY A 306 10.53 16.20 -4.37
CA GLY A 306 11.03 15.02 -5.09
C GLY A 306 11.04 15.24 -6.58
N GLY A 307 11.53 14.27 -7.34
CA GLY A 307 11.65 14.36 -8.79
C GLY A 307 10.32 14.27 -9.54
N GLY A 308 9.30 13.64 -8.94
CA GLY A 308 7.98 13.52 -9.56
C GLY A 308 8.02 12.88 -10.95
N TRP A 309 7.07 13.26 -11.80
CA TRP A 309 7.06 12.83 -13.21
C TRP A 309 8.17 13.45 -14.05
N GLN A 310 8.78 14.56 -13.62
CA GLN A 310 9.83 15.23 -14.39
C GLN A 310 11.01 14.28 -14.65
N VAL A 311 11.49 13.58 -13.64
CA VAL A 311 12.58 12.61 -13.76
C VAL A 311 12.25 11.49 -14.76
N LEU A 312 11.00 11.01 -14.75
CA LEU A 312 10.55 9.97 -15.66
C LEU A 312 10.47 10.47 -17.09
N ASN A 313 9.97 11.69 -17.30
CA ASN A 313 9.86 12.30 -18.62
C ASN A 313 11.22 12.61 -19.23
N GLU A 314 12.17 13.11 -18.43
CA GLU A 314 13.54 13.36 -18.87
C GLU A 314 14.24 12.05 -19.28
N PHE A 315 14.07 11.01 -18.47
CA PHE A 315 14.58 9.69 -18.79
C PHE A 315 13.95 9.11 -20.06
N ALA A 316 12.63 9.14 -20.16
CA ALA A 316 11.89 8.61 -21.31
C ALA A 316 12.29 9.31 -22.62
N LYS A 317 12.37 10.64 -22.62
CA LYS A 317 12.83 11.42 -23.80
C LYS A 317 14.25 11.05 -24.25
N LYS A 318 15.13 10.74 -23.31
CA LYS A 318 16.51 10.39 -23.59
C LYS A 318 16.66 8.95 -24.11
N GLN A 319 15.97 8.00 -23.49
CA GLN A 319 16.20 6.58 -23.72
C GLN A 319 15.17 5.95 -24.69
N TYR A 320 13.99 6.54 -24.80
CA TYR A 320 12.89 6.07 -25.64
C TYR A 320 12.29 7.24 -26.43
N PRO A 321 13.08 7.88 -27.35
CA PRO A 321 12.67 9.12 -28.03
C PRO A 321 11.39 8.96 -28.85
N ASP A 322 11.11 7.77 -29.38
CA ASP A 322 9.93 7.47 -30.18
C ASP A 322 8.72 7.00 -29.35
N ALA A 323 8.92 6.80 -28.06
CA ALA A 323 7.83 6.34 -27.17
C ALA A 323 6.85 7.47 -26.86
N LYS A 324 5.58 7.08 -26.79
CA LYS A 324 4.48 7.99 -26.46
C LYS A 324 3.93 7.68 -25.07
N GLU A 325 3.87 8.70 -24.24
CA GLU A 325 3.20 8.59 -22.94
C GLU A 325 1.68 8.54 -23.14
N VAL A 326 1.05 7.43 -22.71
CA VAL A 326 -0.42 7.22 -22.83
C VAL A 326 -1.15 7.62 -21.55
N CYS A 327 -0.55 7.39 -20.39
CA CYS A 327 -1.09 7.84 -19.11
C CYS A 327 -0.02 7.92 -18.04
N ARG A 328 -0.33 8.62 -16.96
CA ARG A 328 0.50 8.76 -15.77
C ARG A 328 -0.31 8.70 -14.49
N TRP A 329 0.31 8.24 -13.43
CA TRP A 329 -0.31 8.28 -12.10
C TRP A 329 0.75 8.36 -11.01
N ALA A 330 0.29 8.61 -9.80
CA ALA A 330 1.12 8.53 -8.62
C ALA A 330 0.50 7.58 -7.60
N THR A 331 1.34 6.94 -6.82
CA THR A 331 0.93 6.06 -5.72
C THR A 331 1.54 6.51 -4.42
N GLN A 332 0.98 6.09 -3.31
CA GLN A 332 1.47 6.40 -1.98
C GLN A 332 1.61 5.13 -1.17
N ASP A 333 2.80 4.91 -0.62
CA ASP A 333 3.13 3.70 0.10
C ASP A 333 3.35 3.99 1.58
N CYS A 334 2.74 3.16 2.43
CA CYS A 334 2.95 3.19 3.87
C CYS A 334 4.24 2.44 4.22
N MET A 335 5.21 3.15 4.77
CA MET A 335 6.55 2.68 5.07
C MET A 335 6.69 2.41 6.56
N SER A 336 7.15 1.22 6.94
CA SER A 336 7.51 0.86 8.31
C SER A 336 8.96 1.26 8.64
N LEU A 337 9.31 1.25 9.92
CA LEU A 337 10.65 1.67 10.37
C LEU A 337 11.76 0.66 10.01
N ASP A 338 11.42 -0.60 9.87
CA ASP A 338 12.37 -1.72 9.68
C ASP A 338 12.26 -2.41 8.32
N GLY A 339 11.36 -1.94 7.46
CA GLY A 339 11.13 -2.50 6.14
C GLY A 339 10.20 -3.74 6.14
N MET A 340 9.76 -4.22 7.31
CA MET A 340 8.78 -5.30 7.41
C MET A 340 7.37 -4.77 7.70
N PRO A 341 6.31 -5.35 7.12
CA PRO A 341 4.93 -4.99 7.43
C PRO A 341 4.58 -5.15 8.91
N TYR A 342 3.58 -4.42 9.37
CA TYR A 342 2.91 -4.65 10.64
C TYR A 342 1.61 -5.41 10.38
N ILE A 343 1.56 -6.68 10.78
CA ILE A 343 0.41 -7.56 10.59
C ILE A 343 0.16 -8.33 11.88
N GLY A 344 -1.05 -8.23 12.43
CA GLY A 344 -1.39 -8.91 13.68
C GLY A 344 -2.24 -8.06 14.61
N GLN A 345 -2.23 -8.39 15.90
CA GLN A 345 -2.97 -7.64 16.92
C GLN A 345 -2.53 -6.17 16.92
N TYR A 346 -3.48 -5.25 16.87
CA TYR A 346 -3.27 -3.81 16.70
C TYR A 346 -2.33 -3.21 17.76
N SER A 347 -2.51 -3.62 19.01
CA SER A 347 -1.62 -3.31 20.14
C SER A 347 -1.81 -4.35 21.24
N LYS A 348 -0.86 -4.42 22.19
CA LYS A 348 -0.95 -5.35 23.34
C LYS A 348 -2.26 -5.20 24.15
N ASN A 349 -2.86 -4.01 24.14
CA ASN A 349 -4.05 -3.70 24.93
C ASN A 349 -5.37 -3.79 24.13
N THR A 350 -5.32 -4.33 22.90
CA THR A 350 -6.51 -4.44 22.02
C THR A 350 -6.67 -5.86 21.48
N PRO A 351 -7.07 -6.84 22.31
CA PRO A 351 -7.02 -8.27 21.95
C PRO A 351 -7.86 -8.64 20.73
N ASN A 352 -8.95 -7.92 20.48
CA ASN A 352 -9.89 -8.22 19.38
C ASN A 352 -9.75 -7.27 18.19
N LEU A 353 -8.73 -6.42 18.18
CA LEU A 353 -8.44 -5.49 17.10
C LEU A 353 -7.12 -5.87 16.42
N TYR A 354 -7.14 -5.97 15.10
CA TYR A 354 -6.02 -6.37 14.27
C TYR A 354 -5.71 -5.31 13.21
N ALA A 355 -4.51 -5.32 12.67
CA ALA A 355 -4.10 -4.40 11.61
C ALA A 355 -3.23 -5.08 10.56
N ALA A 356 -3.32 -4.56 9.33
CA ALA A 356 -2.40 -4.83 8.23
C ALA A 356 -1.95 -3.49 7.62
N THR A 357 -0.67 -3.17 7.73
CA THR A 357 -0.11 -1.87 7.28
C THR A 357 1.41 -1.91 7.10
N GLY A 358 1.98 -0.83 6.56
CA GLY A 358 3.43 -0.69 6.44
C GLY A 358 4.02 -1.59 5.37
N PHE A 359 3.39 -1.72 4.21
CA PHE A 359 3.76 -2.68 3.17
C PHE A 359 5.00 -2.29 2.35
N ASN A 360 5.61 -1.12 2.59
CA ASN A 360 6.92 -0.74 2.07
C ASN A 360 7.06 -0.84 0.54
N LYS A 361 6.04 -0.47 -0.23
CA LYS A 361 5.93 -0.61 -1.70
C LYS A 361 5.71 -2.06 -2.22
N TRP A 362 5.60 -3.04 -1.32
CA TRP A 362 5.41 -4.47 -1.65
C TRP A 362 4.00 -4.94 -1.32
N GLY A 363 3.02 -4.11 -1.68
CA GLY A 363 1.62 -4.30 -1.28
C GLY A 363 0.97 -5.58 -1.79
N MET A 364 1.43 -6.16 -2.90
CA MET A 364 0.84 -7.40 -3.44
C MET A 364 1.12 -8.58 -2.49
N SER A 365 2.38 -8.99 -2.35
CA SER A 365 2.75 -10.11 -1.47
C SER A 365 2.40 -9.85 -0.02
N SER A 366 2.67 -8.63 0.50
CA SER A 366 2.33 -8.28 1.89
C SER A 366 0.82 -8.35 2.18
N ALA A 367 -0.03 -8.02 1.23
CA ALA A 367 -1.48 -8.15 1.41
C ALA A 367 -1.93 -9.61 1.48
N MET A 368 -1.33 -10.49 0.67
CA MET A 368 -1.61 -11.93 0.73
C MET A 368 -1.09 -12.55 2.04
N VAL A 369 0.13 -12.22 2.46
CA VAL A 369 0.65 -12.60 3.79
C VAL A 369 -0.29 -12.12 4.88
N SER A 370 -0.78 -10.87 4.79
CA SER A 370 -1.73 -10.32 5.76
C SER A 370 -3.03 -11.11 5.81
N ALA A 371 -3.57 -11.48 4.66
CA ALA A 371 -4.82 -12.22 4.58
C ALA A 371 -4.70 -13.62 5.19
N MET A 372 -3.63 -14.35 4.89
CA MET A 372 -3.37 -15.67 5.46
C MET A 372 -3.19 -15.58 6.98
N LEU A 373 -2.29 -14.69 7.44
CA LEU A 373 -1.96 -14.55 8.85
C LEU A 373 -3.14 -14.05 9.68
N LEU A 374 -3.83 -12.99 9.22
CA LEU A 374 -4.95 -12.42 9.98
C LEU A 374 -6.15 -13.35 10.02
N SER A 375 -6.42 -14.09 8.94
CA SER A 375 -7.49 -15.10 8.95
C SER A 375 -7.23 -16.18 9.99
N ASP A 376 -6.00 -16.70 10.09
CA ASP A 376 -5.65 -17.65 11.14
C ASP A 376 -5.84 -17.05 12.54
N LEU A 377 -5.33 -15.84 12.79
CA LEU A 377 -5.40 -15.19 14.11
C LEU A 377 -6.84 -14.92 14.54
N VAL A 378 -7.70 -14.42 13.65
CA VAL A 378 -9.11 -14.14 14.00
C VAL A 378 -9.93 -15.42 14.17
N LEU A 379 -9.52 -16.54 13.58
CA LEU A 379 -10.11 -17.85 13.78
C LEU A 379 -9.52 -18.61 14.99
N GLY A 380 -8.59 -17.97 15.73
CA GLY A 380 -7.94 -18.58 16.89
C GLY A 380 -6.91 -19.65 16.56
N LYS A 381 -6.45 -19.72 15.30
CA LYS A 381 -5.40 -20.63 14.86
C LYS A 381 -4.02 -20.05 15.17
N LYS A 382 -3.06 -20.92 15.45
CA LYS A 382 -1.65 -20.53 15.54
C LYS A 382 -1.10 -20.29 14.13
N ASN A 383 -0.30 -19.25 13.99
CA ASN A 383 0.44 -18.97 12.76
C ASN A 383 1.89 -18.65 13.11
N GLU A 384 2.83 -19.36 12.53
CA GLU A 384 4.26 -19.27 12.83
C GLU A 384 4.88 -17.89 12.54
N TYR A 385 4.30 -17.16 11.60
CA TYR A 385 4.77 -15.81 11.20
C TYR A 385 4.22 -14.68 12.10
N ALA A 386 3.31 -14.98 13.03
CA ALA A 386 2.59 -13.96 13.80
C ALA A 386 3.53 -13.07 14.64
N GLU A 387 4.58 -13.64 15.22
CA GLU A 387 5.53 -12.91 16.03
C GLU A 387 6.44 -12.02 15.18
N LEU A 388 6.91 -12.52 14.04
CA LEU A 388 7.75 -11.80 13.08
C LEU A 388 7.07 -10.52 12.58
N PHE A 389 5.81 -10.60 12.21
CA PHE A 389 5.05 -9.47 11.66
C PHE A 389 4.32 -8.64 12.71
N SER A 390 4.41 -9.01 14.00
CA SER A 390 3.65 -8.37 15.08
C SER A 390 3.78 -6.85 15.09
N PRO A 391 2.68 -6.09 15.14
CA PRO A 391 2.70 -4.64 15.35
C PRO A 391 3.32 -4.22 16.68
N SER A 392 3.37 -5.13 17.65
CA SER A 392 3.95 -4.90 18.98
C SER A 392 5.45 -5.18 19.07
N ARG A 393 6.10 -5.63 17.97
CA ARG A 393 7.55 -5.84 17.95
C ARG A 393 8.29 -4.54 18.23
N THR A 394 9.41 -4.64 18.94
CA THR A 394 10.25 -3.48 19.24
C THR A 394 11.07 -3.11 18.02
N VAL A 395 10.94 -1.87 17.56
CA VAL A 395 11.66 -1.35 16.40
C VAL A 395 12.36 -0.05 16.80
N LEU A 396 13.65 -0.14 17.10
CA LEU A 396 14.52 1.01 17.29
C LEU A 396 15.39 1.19 16.05
N THR A 397 15.15 2.25 15.29
CA THR A 397 15.90 2.58 14.07
C THR A 397 16.14 4.08 14.00
N PRO A 398 17.18 4.53 13.25
CA PRO A 398 17.38 5.97 13.00
C PRO A 398 16.15 6.65 12.36
N GLN A 399 15.35 5.93 11.60
CA GLN A 399 14.11 6.43 11.00
C GLN A 399 13.09 6.91 12.04
N LEU A 400 13.07 6.32 13.25
CA LEU A 400 12.21 6.79 14.34
C LEU A 400 12.56 8.23 14.74
N ALA A 401 13.86 8.54 14.87
CA ALA A 401 14.32 9.90 15.15
C ALA A 401 13.99 10.87 14.03
N VAL A 402 14.11 10.42 12.76
CA VAL A 402 13.70 11.21 11.60
C VAL A 402 12.20 11.51 11.64
N ASN A 403 11.36 10.53 11.95
CA ASN A 403 9.91 10.74 12.05
C ASN A 403 9.55 11.71 13.17
N ALA A 404 10.20 11.61 14.33
CA ALA A 404 10.00 12.52 15.44
C ALA A 404 10.42 13.97 15.10
N ALA A 405 11.58 14.14 14.47
CA ALA A 405 12.06 15.45 14.02
C ALA A 405 11.10 16.09 12.99
N GLU A 406 10.62 15.31 12.02
CA GLU A 406 9.63 15.80 11.05
C GLU A 406 8.32 16.24 11.74
N ALA A 407 7.86 15.48 12.73
CA ALA A 407 6.67 15.88 13.49
C ALA A 407 6.87 17.20 14.22
N VAL A 408 7.98 17.36 14.95
CA VAL A 408 8.32 18.58 15.68
C VAL A 408 8.42 19.79 14.74
N ILE A 409 9.22 19.70 13.67
CA ILE A 409 9.42 20.79 12.71
C ILE A 409 8.10 21.24 12.09
N ASN A 410 7.24 20.33 11.69
CA ASN A 410 5.98 20.68 11.04
C ASN A 410 4.88 21.08 12.04
N LEU A 411 4.98 20.75 13.31
CA LEU A 411 4.10 21.27 14.35
C LEU A 411 4.40 22.74 14.69
N ILE A 412 5.67 23.14 14.71
CA ILE A 412 6.09 24.51 15.04
C ILE A 412 6.12 25.48 13.84
N THR A 413 5.97 25.00 12.60
CA THR A 413 5.94 25.87 11.40
C THR A 413 4.70 26.77 11.41
N PRO A 414 4.81 28.11 11.45
CA PRO A 414 3.68 28.97 11.84
C PRO A 414 2.65 29.26 10.73
N THR A 415 3.02 29.23 9.46
CA THR A 415 2.29 29.91 8.36
C THR A 415 1.60 28.98 7.35
N ALA A 416 1.49 27.68 7.61
CA ALA A 416 0.91 26.74 6.67
C ALA A 416 -0.48 26.25 7.11
N PRO A 417 -1.36 25.82 6.18
CA PRO A 417 -2.58 25.10 6.52
C PRO A 417 -2.26 23.88 7.39
N ARG A 418 -3.11 23.58 8.37
CA ARG A 418 -2.89 22.51 9.34
C ARG A 418 -3.64 21.24 8.98
N CYS A 419 -2.95 20.11 9.02
CA CYS A 419 -3.54 18.78 8.82
C CYS A 419 -4.52 18.45 9.95
N PRO A 420 -5.77 18.07 9.68
CA PRO A 420 -6.76 17.74 10.71
C PRO A 420 -6.43 16.45 11.49
N HIS A 421 -5.46 15.64 11.03
CA HIS A 421 -5.02 14.44 11.74
C HIS A 421 -4.35 14.76 13.08
N MET A 422 -3.25 15.52 13.09
CA MET A 422 -2.47 15.86 14.28
C MET A 422 -1.86 17.28 14.23
N GLY A 423 -2.41 18.20 13.44
CA GLY A 423 -1.99 19.60 13.41
C GLY A 423 -0.69 19.93 12.68
N CYS A 424 -0.05 18.98 11.98
CA CYS A 424 1.17 19.25 11.21
C CYS A 424 0.92 20.22 10.05
N ALA A 425 1.91 21.06 9.72
CA ALA A 425 1.87 21.97 8.58
C ALA A 425 1.82 21.18 7.25
N LEU A 426 0.85 21.53 6.40
CA LEU A 426 0.74 20.98 5.05
C LEU A 426 1.73 21.66 4.10
N LYS A 427 2.17 20.93 3.08
CA LYS A 427 3.03 21.41 2.00
C LYS A 427 2.30 21.26 0.67
N TYR A 428 2.36 22.28 -0.17
CA TYR A 428 1.72 22.24 -1.48
C TYR A 428 2.57 21.45 -2.48
N ASN A 429 1.96 20.46 -3.12
CA ASN A 429 2.54 19.65 -4.18
C ASN A 429 2.10 20.20 -5.54
N LYS A 430 3.02 20.90 -6.22
CA LYS A 430 2.74 21.55 -7.50
C LYS A 430 2.47 20.55 -8.64
N ALA A 431 3.04 19.35 -8.57
CA ALA A 431 2.88 18.34 -9.63
C ALA A 431 1.49 17.70 -9.61
N GLU A 432 0.88 17.58 -8.44
CA GLU A 432 -0.42 16.92 -8.25
C GLU A 432 -1.53 17.88 -7.83
N HIS A 433 -1.25 19.18 -7.69
CA HIS A 433 -2.19 20.19 -7.21
C HIS A 433 -2.87 19.78 -5.91
N SER A 434 -2.05 19.37 -4.91
CA SER A 434 -2.54 18.86 -3.63
C SER A 434 -1.80 19.45 -2.43
N TRP A 435 -2.44 19.42 -1.28
CA TRP A 435 -1.83 19.73 0.01
C TRP A 435 -1.44 18.43 0.72
N ASP A 436 -0.17 18.23 0.95
CA ASP A 436 0.39 16.98 1.45
C ASP A 436 0.99 17.17 2.86
N CYS A 437 0.69 16.23 3.79
CA CYS A 437 1.23 16.25 5.14
C CYS A 437 2.56 15.48 5.23
N PRO A 438 3.71 16.12 5.53
CA PRO A 438 5.01 15.45 5.59
C PRO A 438 5.18 14.52 6.80
N CYS A 439 4.34 14.66 7.84
CA CYS A 439 4.43 13.81 9.02
C CYS A 439 3.92 12.39 8.73
N HIS A 440 2.65 12.28 8.32
CA HIS A 440 1.97 10.97 8.18
C HIS A 440 1.35 10.73 6.81
N GLY A 441 1.44 11.71 5.88
CA GLY A 441 1.05 11.52 4.49
C GLY A 441 -0.43 11.76 4.17
N SER A 442 -1.23 12.38 5.05
CA SER A 442 -2.58 12.81 4.65
C SER A 442 -2.50 13.79 3.50
N ARG A 443 -3.36 13.63 2.49
CA ARG A 443 -3.38 14.47 1.30
C ARG A 443 -4.76 15.03 1.06
N PHE A 444 -4.80 16.23 0.52
CA PHE A 444 -6.02 16.98 0.26
C PHE A 444 -5.94 17.64 -1.10
N THR A 445 -7.07 17.79 -1.77
CA THR A 445 -7.17 18.64 -2.97
C THR A 445 -6.84 20.10 -2.64
N GLU A 446 -6.69 20.94 -3.63
CA GLU A 446 -6.54 22.40 -3.45
C GLU A 446 -7.66 23.02 -2.60
N ASN A 447 -8.87 22.48 -2.72
CA ASN A 447 -10.05 22.92 -1.96
C ASN A 447 -10.20 22.22 -0.59
N GLY A 448 -9.24 21.40 -0.20
CA GLY A 448 -9.21 20.75 1.11
C GLY A 448 -10.03 19.45 1.22
N VAL A 449 -10.53 18.87 0.12
CA VAL A 449 -11.18 17.56 0.14
C VAL A 449 -10.12 16.48 0.38
N LEU A 450 -10.38 15.55 1.27
CA LEU A 450 -9.47 14.46 1.63
C LEU A 450 -9.25 13.52 0.42
N LEU A 451 -7.99 13.28 0.10
CA LEU A 451 -7.54 12.32 -0.93
C LEU A 451 -6.99 11.03 -0.31
N ASP A 452 -6.09 11.18 0.66
CA ASP A 452 -5.41 10.06 1.31
C ASP A 452 -5.38 10.21 2.84
N ASN A 453 -5.61 9.11 3.57
CA ASN A 453 -5.53 9.03 5.03
C ASN A 453 -4.07 9.23 5.55
N PRO A 454 -3.82 9.35 6.88
CA PRO A 454 -4.66 9.01 8.03
C PRO A 454 -5.69 10.05 8.48
N ALA A 455 -5.73 11.25 7.93
CA ALA A 455 -6.85 12.13 8.22
C ALA A 455 -8.19 11.45 7.88
N THR A 456 -9.22 11.71 8.67
CA THR A 456 -10.54 11.07 8.52
C THR A 456 -11.61 12.01 8.00
N GLY A 457 -11.25 13.26 7.70
CA GLY A 457 -12.16 14.27 7.17
C GLY A 457 -11.44 15.36 6.41
N ASP A 458 -12.22 16.17 5.70
CA ASP A 458 -11.76 17.28 4.89
C ASP A 458 -11.10 18.38 5.72
N LYS A 459 -10.22 19.12 5.10
CA LYS A 459 -9.60 20.32 5.66
C LYS A 459 -10.42 21.55 5.25
N ARG A 460 -11.20 22.11 6.18
CA ARG A 460 -11.92 23.37 5.96
C ARG A 460 -10.97 24.57 5.92
N GLY A 461 -11.29 25.57 5.09
CA GLY A 461 -10.62 26.88 5.09
C GLY A 461 -9.23 26.90 4.45
N ILE A 462 -8.91 25.99 3.54
CA ILE A 462 -7.83 26.23 2.59
C ILE A 462 -8.36 27.23 1.56
N LYS A 463 -7.90 28.47 1.63
CA LYS A 463 -8.06 29.41 0.52
C LYS A 463 -6.90 29.15 -0.44
N GLY A 464 -7.19 28.79 -1.69
CA GLY A 464 -6.23 28.68 -2.78
C GLY A 464 -5.54 30.01 -3.07
#